data_c6ee557360c93c89b54c89f778ca4b0b
#
_entry.id   c6ee557360c93c89b54c89f778ca4b0b
#
_cell.length_a   1.000
_cell.length_b   1.000
_cell.length_c   1.000
_cell.angle_alpha   90.00
_cell.angle_beta   90.00
_cell.angle_gamma   90.00
#
_symmetry.space_group_name_H-M   'P 1'
#
loop_
_entity.id
_entity.type
_entity.pdbx_description
1 polymer ?
#
loop_
_entity_poly.entity_id
_entity_poly.type
_entity_poly.pdbx_seq_one_letter_code
_entity_poly.pdbx_strand_id
1 'polypeptide(L)'
;MIHSFTRQALYISLLLAPALSLGAASTVSAQAKAEKSFTATITDAQGIESDIKNVIFYWEEKVSETAFVPHELRHVPVKKGTATVNVKFDSIKQIEIKPGTDKGLPSLTITLVNGKSGDFGLAIDGKFKGESDFGEVELPMSGLKKVIFK
;
A
#
# COMPACT_ATOMS: atom_id res chain seq x y z
N MET A 1 30.63 56.85 36.62
CA MET A 1 30.45 56.51 36.45
C MET A 1 30.01 55.63 35.97
N ILE A 2 29.80 55.27 35.80
CA ILE A 2 29.54 54.64 35.40
C ILE A 2 29.20 53.56 35.12
N HIS A 3 29.03 53.29 35.14
CA HIS A 3 28.82 52.51 34.89
C HIS A 3 28.26 51.57 34.54
N SER A 4 28.04 51.31 34.40
CA SER A 4 27.64 50.63 34.11
C SER A 4 27.27 49.74 33.71
N PHE A 5 27.17 49.41 33.72
CA PHE A 5 26.90 48.71 33.38
C PHE A 5 26.46 47.81 33.00
N THR A 6 26.26 47.58 32.86
CA THR A 6 25.92 46.93 32.55
C THR A 6 25.57 46.13 32.19
N ARG A 7 25.45 45.84 32.26
CA ARG A 7 25.17 45.14 31.88
C ARG A 7 24.74 44.28 31.42
N GLN A 8 24.49 43.89 31.23
CA GLN A 8 24.24 43.29 30.84
C GLN A 8 23.91 42.36 30.49
N ALA A 9 23.82 42.08 30.66
CA ALA A 9 23.62 41.30 30.36
C ALA A 9 23.04 40.53 29.97
N LEU A 10 22.81 40.20 29.95
CA LEU A 10 22.32 39.60 29.67
C LEU A 10 22.06 38.72 29.09
N TYR A 11 21.97 38.41 29.06
CA TYR A 11 21.73 37.79 28.56
C TYR A 11 21.38 36.86 28.16
N ILE A 12 21.25 36.63 28.21
CA ILE A 12 21.14 36.04 27.80
C ILE A 12 20.67 35.19 27.62
N SER A 13 20.52 35.03 27.83
CA SER A 13 20.10 34.33 27.61
C SER A 13 19.55 33.65 27.02
N LEU A 14 19.43 33.47 26.98
CA LEU A 14 19.02 32.97 26.50
C LEU A 14 18.93 32.10 25.95
N LEU A 15 19.02 32.06 25.87
CA LEU A 15 19.17 31.37 25.33
C LEU A 15 18.84 30.36 25.24
N LEU A 16 19.00 30.04 25.50
CA LEU A 16 18.76 29.09 25.59
C LEU A 16 17.91 28.50 25.08
N ALA A 17 17.61 28.47 25.35
CA ALA A 17 16.56 28.06 25.03
C ALA A 17 16.39 27.46 23.90
N PRO A 18 16.53 27.88 23.41
CA PRO A 18 16.29 27.48 22.30
C PRO A 18 16.42 26.17 22.09
N ALA A 19 17.07 26.17 22.32
CA ALA A 19 17.38 25.12 21.99
C ALA A 19 16.54 24.10 22.13
N LEU A 20 16.41 23.98 22.75
CA LEU A 20 15.78 23.03 23.01
C LEU A 20 14.88 22.57 22.29
N SER A 21 14.42 22.95 22.38
CA SER A 21 13.41 22.69 21.82
C SER A 21 13.48 21.98 20.69
N LEU A 22 14.02 22.40 20.03
CA LEU A 22 14.04 21.93 18.93
C LEU A 22 14.24 20.62 18.79
N GLY A 23 15.01 20.13 19.39
CA GLY A 23 15.31 18.84 19.15
C GLY A 23 14.17 17.95 19.23
N ALA A 24 13.36 18.23 20.07
CA ALA A 24 12.29 17.36 20.30
C ALA A 24 11.49 17.11 19.11
N ALA A 25 11.30 18.09 18.42
CA ALA A 25 10.44 17.94 17.31
C ALA A 25 10.87 16.91 16.37
N SER A 26 12.09 16.81 16.18
CA SER A 26 12.53 15.96 15.15
C SER A 26 12.24 14.54 15.38
N THR A 27 12.18 14.12 16.57
CA THR A 27 12.02 12.72 16.75
C THR A 27 10.70 12.20 16.35
N VAL A 28 9.75 13.00 16.46
CA VAL A 28 8.45 12.51 16.18
C VAL A 28 8.21 12.10 14.80
N SER A 29 8.71 12.80 13.90
CA SER A 29 8.37 12.51 12.55
C SER A 29 8.76 11.14 12.10
N ALA A 30 9.71 10.57 12.71
CA ALA A 30 10.18 9.29 12.27
C ALA A 30 9.13 8.23 12.35
N GLN A 31 8.16 8.43 13.17
CA GLN A 31 7.26 7.42 13.34
C GLN A 31 6.17 7.40 12.43
N ALA A 32 5.95 8.39 11.80
CA ALA A 32 4.80 8.52 11.00
C ALA A 32 4.75 7.71 9.77
N LYS A 33 5.41 6.61 9.74
CA LYS A 33 5.40 5.84 8.60
C LYS A 33 4.27 4.93 8.54
N ALA A 34 3.16 5.19 9.05
CA ALA A 34 2.01 4.34 8.94
C ALA A 34 1.72 4.11 7.47
N GLU A 35 1.52 2.90 7.10
CA GLU A 35 1.21 2.57 5.73
C GLU A 35 -0.19 3.00 5.38
N LYS A 36 -0.36 3.44 4.15
CA LYS A 36 -1.66 3.88 3.68
C LYS A 36 -2.61 2.69 3.59
N SER A 37 -3.83 2.90 4.02
CA SER A 37 -4.86 1.89 3.99
C SER A 37 -5.72 2.07 2.74
N PHE A 38 -6.08 0.99 2.10
CA PHE A 38 -6.85 1.02 0.86
C PHE A 38 -8.18 0.32 1.03
N THR A 39 -9.19 0.84 0.37
CA THR A 39 -10.52 0.27 0.36
C THR A 39 -10.89 -0.05 -1.09
N ALA A 40 -11.54 -1.15 -1.31
CA ALA A 40 -11.95 -1.54 -2.64
C ALA A 40 -13.30 -2.25 -2.62
N THR A 41 -14.02 -2.14 -3.73
CA THR A 41 -15.19 -2.98 -3.98
C THR A 41 -14.74 -4.06 -4.94
N ILE A 42 -14.89 -5.31 -4.53
CA ILE A 42 -14.42 -6.45 -5.30
C ILE A 42 -15.62 -7.28 -5.72
N THR A 43 -15.70 -7.56 -7.02
CA THR A 43 -16.75 -8.41 -7.59
C THR A 43 -16.16 -9.75 -7.97
N ASP A 44 -16.73 -10.82 -7.50
CA ASP A 44 -16.23 -12.15 -7.84
C ASP A 44 -16.85 -12.66 -9.13
N ALA A 45 -16.46 -13.85 -9.56
CA ALA A 45 -16.92 -14.44 -10.80
C ALA A 45 -18.41 -14.73 -10.81
N GLN A 46 -19.03 -14.80 -9.64
CA GLN A 46 -20.45 -15.03 -9.52
C GLN A 46 -21.26 -13.73 -9.50
N GLY A 47 -20.58 -12.60 -9.57
CA GLY A 47 -21.21 -11.30 -9.55
C GLY A 47 -21.47 -10.74 -8.16
N ILE A 48 -20.95 -11.37 -7.13
CA ILE A 48 -21.15 -10.91 -5.76
C ILE A 48 -20.13 -9.82 -5.44
N GLU A 49 -20.62 -8.69 -4.94
CA GLU A 49 -19.77 -7.56 -4.59
C GLU A 49 -19.49 -7.52 -3.10
N SER A 50 -18.29 -7.22 -2.75
CA SER A 50 -17.88 -7.07 -1.35
C SER A 50 -17.06 -5.79 -1.19
N ASP A 51 -17.39 -5.01 -0.18
CA ASP A 51 -16.61 -3.83 0.16
C ASP A 51 -15.58 -4.23 1.20
N ILE A 52 -14.33 -4.05 0.87
CA ILE A 52 -13.22 -4.54 1.67
C ILE A 52 -12.34 -3.38 2.10
N LYS A 53 -12.01 -3.33 3.38
CA LYS A 53 -11.11 -2.32 3.94
C LYS A 53 -9.74 -2.92 4.18
N ASN A 54 -8.74 -2.09 4.21
CA ASN A 54 -7.36 -2.51 4.46
C ASN A 54 -6.91 -3.60 3.49
N VAL A 55 -7.18 -3.35 2.20
CA VAL A 55 -6.90 -4.34 1.16
C VAL A 55 -5.42 -4.49 0.94
N ILE A 56 -4.97 -5.73 0.85
CA ILE A 56 -3.60 -6.05 0.46
C ILE A 56 -3.65 -7.15 -0.59
N PHE A 57 -2.58 -7.27 -1.36
CA PHE A 57 -2.37 -8.41 -2.23
C PHE A 57 -1.45 -9.37 -1.46
N TYR A 58 -1.91 -10.57 -1.24
CA TYR A 58 -1.20 -11.54 -0.40
C TYR A 58 -0.78 -12.75 -1.22
N TRP A 59 0.44 -13.19 -1.03
CA TRP A 59 0.89 -14.45 -1.59
C TRP A 59 1.94 -15.07 -0.67
N GLU A 60 2.15 -16.36 -0.83
CA GLU A 60 3.12 -17.07 -0.01
C GLU A 60 4.21 -17.66 -0.88
N GLU A 61 5.43 -17.40 -0.49
CA GLU A 61 6.58 -17.95 -1.19
C GLU A 61 6.98 -19.26 -0.52
N LYS A 62 7.02 -20.34 -1.30
CA LYS A 62 7.44 -21.62 -0.76
C LYS A 62 8.96 -21.67 -0.77
N VAL A 63 9.58 -21.75 0.40
CA VAL A 63 11.03 -21.78 0.51
C VAL A 63 11.56 -23.18 0.82
N SER A 64 10.69 -24.09 1.29
CA SER A 64 11.05 -25.48 1.48
C SER A 64 9.77 -26.29 1.51
N GLU A 65 9.87 -27.61 1.67
CA GLU A 65 8.68 -28.45 1.68
C GLU A 65 7.71 -28.10 2.78
N THR A 66 8.20 -27.54 3.88
CA THR A 66 7.36 -27.24 5.02
C THR A 66 7.35 -25.78 5.43
N ALA A 67 8.03 -24.91 4.70
CA ALA A 67 8.15 -23.51 5.08
C ALA A 67 7.67 -22.59 3.99
N PHE A 68 6.86 -21.61 4.39
CA PHE A 68 6.34 -20.59 3.49
C PHE A 68 6.63 -19.23 4.09
N VAL A 69 6.93 -18.26 3.24
CA VAL A 69 7.14 -16.88 3.66
C VAL A 69 5.98 -16.05 3.13
N PRO A 70 5.19 -15.42 4.01
CA PRO A 70 4.07 -14.60 3.56
C PRO A 70 4.55 -13.24 3.06
N HIS A 71 3.91 -12.75 2.02
CA HIS A 71 4.17 -11.42 1.48
C HIS A 71 2.86 -10.65 1.41
N GLU A 72 2.86 -9.46 2.01
CA GLU A 72 1.71 -8.58 2.00
C GLU A 72 2.07 -7.32 1.23
N LEU A 73 1.44 -7.14 0.09
CA LEU A 73 1.82 -6.10 -0.84
C LEU A 73 0.70 -5.07 -1.00
N ARG A 74 1.10 -3.84 -1.26
CA ARG A 74 0.15 -2.79 -1.62
C ARG A 74 0.37 -2.38 -3.07
N HIS A 75 0.70 -3.38 -3.85
CA HIS A 75 0.79 -3.27 -5.31
C HIS A 75 0.43 -4.62 -5.89
N VAL A 76 0.12 -4.63 -7.17
CA VAL A 76 -0.20 -5.87 -7.89
C VAL A 76 0.98 -6.19 -8.80
N PRO A 77 1.61 -7.35 -8.61
CA PRO A 77 2.71 -7.73 -9.50
C PRO A 77 2.15 -8.31 -10.79
N VAL A 78 2.50 -7.69 -11.91
CA VAL A 78 1.98 -8.10 -13.22
C VAL A 78 3.13 -8.24 -14.22
N LYS A 79 2.86 -8.91 -15.31
CA LYS A 79 3.83 -9.09 -16.39
C LYS A 79 3.33 -8.50 -17.68
N LYS A 80 4.26 -7.87 -18.38
CA LYS A 80 4.02 -7.45 -19.76
C LYS A 80 5.24 -7.87 -20.56
N GLY A 81 5.09 -8.91 -21.37
CA GLY A 81 6.23 -9.52 -22.04
C GLY A 81 7.17 -10.10 -20.99
N THR A 82 8.42 -9.70 -21.03
CA THR A 82 9.41 -10.17 -20.07
C THR A 82 9.52 -9.26 -18.85
N ALA A 83 8.82 -8.15 -18.85
CA ALA A 83 8.89 -7.19 -17.75
C ALA A 83 7.92 -7.52 -16.65
N THR A 84 8.36 -7.38 -15.41
CA THR A 84 7.49 -7.45 -14.25
C THR A 84 7.24 -6.02 -13.78
N VAL A 85 5.99 -5.66 -13.63
CA VAL A 85 5.59 -4.33 -13.20
C VAL A 85 4.82 -4.45 -11.91
N ASN A 86 5.19 -3.66 -10.93
CA ASN A 86 4.47 -3.62 -9.66
C ASN A 86 3.59 -2.38 -9.67
N VAL A 87 2.31 -2.57 -9.92
CA VAL A 87 1.37 -1.46 -10.04
C VAL A 87 0.82 -1.12 -8.67
N LYS A 88 1.17 0.06 -8.18
CA LYS A 88 0.79 0.46 -6.82
C LYS A 88 -0.71 0.70 -6.72
N PHE A 89 -1.29 0.30 -5.61
CA PHE A 89 -2.72 0.47 -5.39
C PHE A 89 -3.16 1.93 -5.52
N ASP A 90 -2.33 2.87 -5.05
CA ASP A 90 -2.71 4.27 -5.09
C ASP A 90 -2.76 4.84 -6.51
N SER A 91 -2.23 4.13 -7.48
CA SER A 91 -2.31 4.52 -8.88
C SER A 91 -3.46 3.86 -9.61
N ILE A 92 -4.10 2.88 -9.01
CA ILE A 92 -5.12 2.07 -9.68
C ILE A 92 -6.51 2.58 -9.39
N LYS A 93 -7.29 2.74 -10.46
CA LYS A 93 -8.70 3.05 -10.32
C LYS A 93 -9.48 1.75 -10.34
N GLN A 94 -9.16 0.85 -11.26
CA GLN A 94 -9.94 -0.36 -11.49
C GLN A 94 -9.10 -1.45 -12.10
N ILE A 95 -9.39 -2.68 -11.75
CA ILE A 95 -8.80 -3.86 -12.38
C ILE A 95 -9.93 -4.74 -12.88
N GLU A 96 -9.88 -5.12 -14.15
CA GLU A 96 -10.76 -6.14 -14.69
C GLU A 96 -9.97 -7.42 -14.84
N ILE A 97 -10.51 -8.51 -14.36
CA ILE A 97 -9.81 -9.79 -14.30
C ILE A 97 -10.51 -10.77 -15.22
N LYS A 98 -9.72 -11.38 -16.10
CA LYS A 98 -10.24 -12.41 -17.00
C LYS A 98 -9.54 -13.71 -16.68
N PRO A 99 -10.26 -14.82 -16.69
CA PRO A 99 -9.63 -16.10 -16.40
C PRO A 99 -8.52 -16.37 -17.39
N GLY A 100 -7.46 -17.01 -16.90
CA GLY A 100 -6.38 -17.41 -17.76
C GLY A 100 -6.81 -18.57 -18.63
N THR A 101 -6.09 -18.75 -19.72
CA THR A 101 -6.34 -19.89 -20.57
C THR A 101 -5.66 -21.10 -19.98
N ASP A 102 -6.33 -22.20 -19.98
CA ASP A 102 -5.85 -23.46 -19.45
C ASP A 102 -5.42 -23.30 -17.99
N LYS A 103 -4.17 -23.49 -17.69
CA LYS A 103 -3.69 -23.40 -16.34
C LYS A 103 -2.98 -22.10 -16.07
N GLY A 104 -3.10 -21.13 -16.95
CA GLY A 104 -2.40 -19.89 -16.79
C GLY A 104 -3.00 -19.01 -15.72
N LEU A 105 -2.22 -18.08 -15.24
CA LEU A 105 -2.69 -17.06 -14.33
C LEU A 105 -3.62 -16.09 -15.07
N PRO A 106 -4.54 -15.45 -14.38
CA PRO A 106 -5.49 -14.56 -15.04
C PRO A 106 -4.82 -13.39 -15.74
N SER A 107 -5.53 -12.85 -16.73
CA SER A 107 -5.14 -11.61 -17.40
C SER A 107 -5.84 -10.46 -16.73
N LEU A 108 -5.18 -9.34 -16.66
CA LEU A 108 -5.71 -8.16 -15.99
C LEU A 108 -5.72 -6.98 -16.93
N THR A 109 -6.81 -6.21 -16.93
CA THR A 109 -6.84 -4.91 -17.57
C THR A 109 -6.87 -3.90 -16.42
N ILE A 110 -5.82 -3.12 -16.29
CA ILE A 110 -5.68 -2.16 -15.21
C ILE A 110 -5.90 -0.76 -15.75
N THR A 111 -6.83 -0.04 -15.14
CA THR A 111 -7.07 1.36 -15.44
C THR A 111 -6.55 2.18 -14.28
N LEU A 112 -5.69 3.13 -14.60
CA LEU A 112 -5.06 3.99 -13.59
C LEU A 112 -5.94 5.20 -13.29
N VAL A 113 -5.66 5.86 -12.18
CA VAL A 113 -6.41 7.06 -11.80
C VAL A 113 -6.25 8.19 -12.81
N ASN A 114 -5.19 8.17 -13.62
CA ASN A 114 -5.01 9.18 -14.67
C ASN A 114 -5.72 8.81 -15.97
N GLY A 115 -6.46 7.73 -15.98
CA GLY A 115 -7.24 7.32 -17.16
C GLY A 115 -6.53 6.37 -18.11
N LYS A 116 -5.25 6.12 -17.93
CA LYS A 116 -4.54 5.19 -18.80
C LYS A 116 -4.90 3.76 -18.45
N SER A 117 -4.96 2.91 -19.45
CA SER A 117 -5.27 1.49 -19.28
C SER A 117 -4.22 0.63 -19.94
N GLY A 118 -4.01 -0.54 -19.41
CA GLY A 118 -3.10 -1.52 -20.01
C GLY A 118 -3.52 -2.93 -19.69
N ASP A 119 -3.11 -3.84 -20.56
CA ASP A 119 -3.38 -5.27 -20.38
C ASP A 119 -2.11 -5.97 -19.93
N PHE A 120 -2.26 -6.81 -18.93
CA PHE A 120 -1.14 -7.50 -18.30
C PHE A 120 -1.54 -8.92 -17.92
N GLY A 121 -0.54 -9.76 -17.69
CA GLY A 121 -0.79 -11.02 -17.01
C GLY A 121 -0.47 -10.88 -15.55
N LEU A 122 -1.12 -11.62 -14.69
CA LEU A 122 -0.75 -11.66 -13.28
C LEU A 122 0.61 -12.36 -13.18
N ALA A 123 1.53 -11.80 -12.42
CA ALA A 123 2.86 -12.36 -12.31
C ALA A 123 2.98 -13.45 -11.25
N ILE A 124 2.16 -13.38 -10.21
CA ILE A 124 2.23 -14.27 -9.07
C ILE A 124 0.82 -14.65 -8.68
N ASP A 125 0.58 -15.94 -8.46
CA ASP A 125 -0.71 -16.39 -7.99
C ASP A 125 -0.90 -15.94 -6.55
N GLY A 126 -1.92 -15.16 -6.33
CA GLY A 126 -2.17 -14.58 -5.02
C GLY A 126 -3.63 -14.27 -4.82
N LYS A 127 -3.92 -13.56 -3.75
CA LYS A 127 -5.28 -13.21 -3.40
C LYS A 127 -5.32 -11.83 -2.78
N PHE A 128 -6.49 -11.22 -2.83
CA PHE A 128 -6.72 -10.01 -2.06
C PHE A 128 -7.20 -10.42 -0.67
N LYS A 129 -6.70 -9.77 0.34
CA LYS A 129 -7.16 -9.95 1.72
C LYS A 129 -7.53 -8.59 2.27
N GLY A 130 -8.47 -8.58 3.18
CA GLY A 130 -8.88 -7.37 3.84
C GLY A 130 -9.97 -7.66 4.83
N GLU A 131 -10.69 -6.63 5.22
CA GLU A 131 -11.71 -6.74 6.25
C GLU A 131 -13.05 -6.30 5.73
N SER A 132 -14.07 -7.09 6.02
CA SER A 132 -15.44 -6.72 5.75
C SER A 132 -16.14 -6.48 7.09
N ASP A 133 -17.41 -6.11 7.04
CA ASP A 133 -18.19 -5.94 8.26
C ASP A 133 -18.34 -7.25 9.03
N PHE A 134 -18.14 -8.36 8.36
CA PHE A 134 -18.29 -9.67 9.00
C PHE A 134 -16.97 -10.33 9.38
N GLY A 135 -15.85 -9.65 9.15
CA GLY A 135 -14.55 -10.19 9.49
C GLY A 135 -13.59 -10.21 8.32
N GLU A 136 -12.51 -10.92 8.49
CA GLU A 136 -11.47 -11.01 7.48
C GLU A 136 -11.96 -11.78 6.25
N VAL A 137 -11.61 -11.27 5.07
CA VAL A 137 -12.03 -11.85 3.80
C VAL A 137 -10.82 -12.14 2.94
N GLU A 138 -10.84 -13.27 2.26
CA GLU A 138 -9.80 -13.64 1.32
C GLU A 138 -10.45 -13.92 -0.04
N LEU A 139 -9.91 -13.32 -1.06
CA LEU A 139 -10.47 -13.40 -2.41
C LEU A 139 -9.38 -13.77 -3.39
N PRO A 140 -9.29 -15.06 -3.79
CA PRO A 140 -8.28 -15.48 -4.75
C PRO A 140 -8.45 -14.75 -6.08
N MET A 141 -7.34 -14.32 -6.67
CA MET A 141 -7.40 -13.58 -7.94
C MET A 141 -8.10 -14.35 -9.03
N SER A 142 -7.92 -15.65 -9.07
CA SER A 142 -8.54 -16.47 -10.11
C SER A 142 -10.06 -16.54 -10.02
N GLY A 143 -10.62 -16.17 -8.88
CA GLY A 143 -12.06 -16.18 -8.69
C GLY A 143 -12.71 -14.82 -8.80
N LEU A 144 -11.99 -13.81 -9.28
CA LEU A 144 -12.49 -12.45 -9.33
C LEU A 144 -12.80 -11.99 -10.72
N LYS A 145 -13.67 -11.00 -10.81
CA LYS A 145 -14.07 -10.40 -12.05
C LYS A 145 -13.60 -8.93 -12.11
N LYS A 146 -13.70 -8.22 -11.02
CA LYS A 146 -13.41 -6.79 -11.02
C LYS A 146 -13.04 -6.28 -9.63
N VAL A 147 -12.13 -5.33 -9.59
CA VAL A 147 -11.75 -4.63 -8.36
C VAL A 147 -11.78 -3.14 -8.64
N ILE A 148 -12.48 -2.38 -7.82
CA ILE A 148 -12.52 -0.93 -7.93
C ILE A 148 -11.98 -0.35 -6.64
N PHE A 149 -10.90 0.39 -6.73
CA PHE A 149 -10.32 1.07 -5.56
C PHE A 149 -11.03 2.38 -5.30
N LYS A 150 -11.17 2.73 -4.04
CA LYS A 150 -11.86 3.96 -3.65
C LYS A 150 -10.93 4.95 -2.99
#